data_a562b910800323b85bafc3bdd3993357
#
_entry.id   a562b910800323b85bafc3bdd3993357
#
_cell.length_a   1.000
_cell.length_b   1.000
_cell.length_c   1.000
_cell.angle_alpha   90.00
_cell.angle_beta   90.00
_cell.angle_gamma   90.00
#
_symmetry.space_group_name_H-M   'P 1'
#
loop_
_entity.id
_entity.type
_entity.pdbx_description
1 polymer ?
#
loop_
_entity_poly.entity_id
_entity_poly.type
_entity_poly.pdbx_seq_one_letter_code
_entity_poly.pdbx_strand_id
1 'polypeptide(L)'
;GAPVAALYDKVYAVVGFNPSKTYAVGPEQPCRLLAGLVAHLPDVQPVAVEGYIWGWALARGCSRMFRGIRSWEQDGRSERLLELQNRLGPVLLAQRWPLRTMFLLSPPELRELSSTKVRALVDGDGGEESLAALAALVGSRAAAEEVHGLYGR
;
A
#
# COMPACT_ATOMS: atom_id res chain seq x y z
N GLY A 1 6.31 15.11 10.92
CA GLY A 1 5.11 14.79 11.68
C GLY A 1 5.19 13.40 12.29
N ALA A 2 4.44 13.12 13.35
CA ALA A 2 4.41 11.80 13.96
C ALA A 2 3.92 10.76 12.93
N PRO A 3 4.47 9.54 12.90
CA PRO A 3 3.99 8.47 12.03
C PRO A 3 2.54 8.10 12.41
N VAL A 4 1.74 7.67 11.42
CA VAL A 4 0.32 7.29 11.64
C VAL A 4 0.18 6.27 12.77
N ALA A 5 1.11 5.30 12.86
CA ALA A 5 1.12 4.29 13.91
C ALA A 5 1.18 4.88 15.34
N ALA A 6 1.78 6.06 15.52
CA ALA A 6 1.86 6.72 16.82
C ALA A 6 0.60 7.51 17.21
N LEU A 7 -0.36 7.65 16.30
CA LEU A 7 -1.58 8.45 16.46
C LEU A 7 -2.84 7.61 16.72
N TYR A 8 -2.75 6.30 16.60
CA TYR A 8 -3.88 5.38 16.70
C TYR A 8 -3.49 4.12 17.46
N ASP A 9 -4.41 3.59 18.26
CA ASP A 9 -4.22 2.38 19.06
C ASP A 9 -4.01 1.13 18.19
N LYS A 10 -4.53 1.16 16.95
CA LYS A 10 -4.37 0.08 15.98
C LYS A 10 -4.40 0.62 14.56
N VAL A 11 -3.47 0.16 13.76
CA VAL A 11 -3.37 0.48 12.33
C VAL A 11 -3.38 -0.80 11.51
N TYR A 12 -4.21 -0.83 10.48
CA TYR A 12 -4.18 -1.89 9.49
C TYR A 12 -3.42 -1.42 8.25
N ALA A 13 -2.32 -2.10 7.93
CA ALA A 13 -1.60 -1.90 6.68
C ALA A 13 -2.21 -2.80 5.60
N VAL A 14 -2.98 -2.20 4.68
CA VAL A 14 -3.86 -2.93 3.77
C VAL A 14 -3.22 -3.15 2.41
N VAL A 15 -3.14 -4.41 2.00
CA VAL A 15 -2.91 -4.81 0.60
C VAL A 15 -4.28 -5.06 -0.03
N GLY A 16 -4.76 -4.11 -0.83
CA GLY A 16 -6.03 -4.25 -1.55
C GLY A 16 -5.83 -4.95 -2.89
N PHE A 17 -6.68 -5.89 -3.23
CA PHE A 17 -6.66 -6.52 -4.54
C PHE A 17 -8.07 -6.65 -5.13
N ASN A 18 -8.12 -6.59 -6.45
CA ASN A 18 -9.36 -6.72 -7.20
C ASN A 18 -9.46 -8.14 -7.75
N PRO A 19 -10.44 -8.95 -7.35
CA PRO A 19 -10.57 -10.34 -7.80
C PRO A 19 -10.77 -10.48 -9.31
N SER A 20 -11.21 -9.42 -9.99
CA SER A 20 -11.38 -9.43 -11.45
C SER A 20 -10.07 -9.16 -12.24
N LYS A 21 -8.95 -8.89 -11.54
CA LYS A 21 -7.64 -8.69 -12.17
C LYS A 21 -6.75 -9.88 -11.94
N THR A 22 -5.99 -10.25 -12.97
CA THR A 22 -4.93 -11.23 -12.85
C THR A 22 -3.67 -10.54 -12.31
N TYR A 23 -3.12 -11.09 -11.25
CA TYR A 23 -1.87 -10.61 -10.64
C TYR A 23 -0.76 -11.63 -10.88
N ALA A 24 0.44 -11.16 -11.17
CA ALA A 24 1.62 -12.03 -11.32
C ALA A 24 1.98 -12.75 -10.00
N VAL A 25 1.61 -12.11 -8.87
CA VAL A 25 1.91 -12.59 -7.51
C VAL A 25 0.62 -12.52 -6.71
N GLY A 26 0.26 -13.60 -6.03
CA GLY A 26 -0.94 -13.65 -5.19
C GLY A 26 -0.89 -12.67 -4.01
N PRO A 27 -2.05 -12.31 -3.44
CA PRO A 27 -2.15 -11.27 -2.40
C PRO A 27 -1.42 -11.61 -1.10
N GLU A 28 -1.18 -12.90 -0.85
CA GLU A 28 -0.51 -13.36 0.38
C GLU A 28 0.95 -12.94 0.43
N GLN A 29 1.64 -12.94 -0.71
CA GLN A 29 3.07 -12.64 -0.78
C GLN A 29 3.36 -11.16 -0.50
N PRO A 30 2.68 -10.17 -1.14
CA PRO A 30 2.81 -8.77 -0.74
C PRO A 30 2.43 -8.52 0.72
N CYS A 31 1.47 -9.28 1.26
CA CYS A 31 1.09 -9.15 2.66
C CYS A 31 2.19 -9.66 3.60
N ARG A 32 2.89 -10.75 3.27
CA ARG A 32 4.05 -11.24 4.02
C ARG A 32 5.21 -10.26 3.98
N LEU A 33 5.53 -9.73 2.79
CA LEU A 33 6.56 -8.69 2.65
C LEU A 33 6.23 -7.47 3.52
N LEU A 34 4.99 -7.01 3.48
CA LEU A 34 4.54 -5.91 4.32
C LEU A 34 4.65 -6.24 5.81
N ALA A 35 4.35 -7.48 6.20
CA ALA A 35 4.51 -7.94 7.58
C ALA A 35 5.97 -7.84 8.06
N GLY A 36 6.92 -8.24 7.23
CA GLY A 36 8.36 -8.08 7.52
C GLY A 36 8.75 -6.61 7.69
N LEU A 37 8.28 -5.74 6.80
CA LEU A 37 8.58 -4.31 6.83
C LEU A 37 8.03 -3.58 8.06
N VAL A 38 6.86 -3.98 8.56
CA VAL A 38 6.21 -3.35 9.72
C VAL A 38 6.39 -4.12 11.03
N ALA A 39 7.18 -5.19 11.06
CA ALA A 39 7.38 -6.04 12.24
C ALA A 39 7.90 -5.26 13.48
N HIS A 40 8.58 -4.13 13.27
CA HIS A 40 9.04 -3.24 14.34
C HIS A 40 7.95 -2.32 14.90
N LEU A 41 6.72 -2.36 14.35
CA LEU A 41 5.59 -1.54 14.75
C LEU A 41 4.49 -2.46 15.35
N PRO A 42 4.41 -2.61 16.68
CA PRO A 42 3.55 -3.60 17.34
C PRO A 42 2.05 -3.37 17.07
N ASP A 43 1.65 -2.11 16.87
CA ASP A 43 0.25 -1.72 16.67
C ASP A 43 -0.17 -1.71 15.19
N VAL A 44 0.72 -2.14 14.28
CA VAL A 44 0.47 -2.22 12.84
C VAL A 44 0.24 -3.67 12.42
N GLN A 45 -0.95 -3.95 11.91
CA GLN A 45 -1.32 -5.28 11.43
C GLN A 45 -1.45 -5.27 9.89
N PRO A 46 -0.61 -5.98 9.16
CA PRO A 46 -0.77 -6.17 7.72
C PRO A 46 -1.95 -7.09 7.42
N VAL A 47 -2.74 -6.72 6.42
CA VAL A 47 -3.92 -7.50 5.99
C VAL A 47 -4.09 -7.43 4.48
N ALA A 48 -4.50 -8.55 3.88
CA ALA A 48 -4.96 -8.59 2.50
C ALA A 48 -6.49 -8.41 2.48
N VAL A 49 -6.98 -7.50 1.65
CA VAL A 49 -8.41 -7.18 1.54
C VAL A 49 -8.85 -7.31 0.09
N GLU A 50 -9.82 -8.18 -0.14
CA GLU A 50 -10.48 -8.34 -1.43
C GLU A 50 -11.65 -7.38 -1.55
N GLY A 51 -11.78 -6.72 -2.71
CA GLY A 51 -12.89 -5.84 -3.02
C GLY A 51 -12.79 -4.46 -2.37
N TYR A 52 -13.91 -3.97 -1.84
CA TYR A 52 -14.00 -2.60 -1.33
C TYR A 52 -13.39 -2.43 0.06
N ILE A 53 -12.25 -1.75 0.13
CA ILE A 53 -11.54 -1.48 1.40
C ILE A 53 -12.42 -0.72 2.39
N TRP A 54 -13.26 0.22 1.93
CA TRP A 54 -14.18 0.95 2.80
C TRP A 54 -15.17 0.02 3.53
N GLY A 55 -15.69 -1.01 2.85
CA GLY A 55 -16.60 -1.98 3.44
C GLY A 55 -15.94 -2.80 4.54
N TRP A 56 -14.74 -3.29 4.26
CA TRP A 56 -13.91 -4.00 5.22
C TRP A 56 -13.57 -3.13 6.44
N ALA A 57 -13.18 -1.86 6.21
CA ALA A 57 -12.82 -0.92 7.25
C ALA A 57 -14.02 -0.57 8.16
N LEU A 58 -15.20 -0.35 7.58
CA LEU A 58 -16.43 -0.14 8.35
C LEU A 58 -16.79 -1.35 9.20
N ALA A 59 -16.68 -2.56 8.67
CA ALA A 59 -16.96 -3.80 9.40
C ALA A 59 -16.00 -4.01 10.59
N ARG A 60 -14.80 -3.43 10.53
CA ARG A 60 -13.79 -3.48 11.61
C ARG A 60 -13.84 -2.29 12.57
N GLY A 61 -14.79 -1.38 12.41
CA GLY A 61 -14.93 -0.20 13.27
C GLY A 61 -13.79 0.81 13.10
N CYS A 62 -13.12 0.82 11.94
CA CYS A 62 -12.09 1.82 11.66
C CYS A 62 -12.68 3.22 11.68
N SER A 63 -11.95 4.19 12.23
CA SER A 63 -12.38 5.59 12.30
C SER A 63 -11.88 6.42 11.12
N ARG A 64 -10.80 5.99 10.46
CA ARG A 64 -10.12 6.71 9.38
C ARG A 64 -9.52 5.75 8.36
N MET A 65 -9.38 6.24 7.14
CA MET A 65 -8.55 5.59 6.11
C MET A 65 -7.43 6.55 5.72
N PHE A 66 -6.24 6.00 5.51
CA PHE A 66 -5.07 6.75 5.01
C PHE A 66 -4.66 6.19 3.67
N ARG A 67 -4.25 7.08 2.77
CA ARG A 67 -3.77 6.68 1.46
C ARG A 67 -2.55 7.50 1.09
N GLY A 68 -1.44 6.80 0.83
CA GLY A 68 -0.23 7.42 0.30
C GLY A 68 -0.43 7.79 -1.17
N ILE A 69 -0.08 9.00 -1.54
CA ILE A 69 -0.03 9.47 -2.92
C ILE A 69 1.33 10.09 -3.19
N ARG A 70 1.83 9.94 -4.41
CA ARG A 70 3.11 10.51 -4.83
C ARG A 70 2.99 12.03 -5.00
N SER A 71 2.01 12.45 -5.78
CA SER A 71 1.60 13.83 -5.94
C SER A 71 0.18 13.92 -6.48
N TRP A 72 -0.48 15.07 -6.29
CA TRP A 72 -1.80 15.33 -6.89
C TRP A 72 -1.76 15.43 -8.41
N GLU A 73 -0.62 15.77 -9.00
CA GLU A 73 -0.43 15.86 -10.44
C GLU A 73 -0.41 14.48 -11.10
N GLN A 74 0.26 13.54 -10.45
CA GLN A 74 0.41 12.17 -10.98
C GLN A 74 -0.77 11.28 -10.66
N ASP A 75 -1.27 11.32 -9.44
CA ASP A 75 -2.25 10.37 -8.91
C ASP A 75 -3.66 10.98 -8.78
N GLY A 76 -3.80 12.31 -8.89
CA GLY A 76 -5.00 13.05 -8.50
C GLY A 76 -6.30 12.61 -9.18
N ARG A 77 -6.28 12.18 -10.43
CA ARG A 77 -7.52 11.73 -11.11
C ARG A 77 -8.04 10.42 -10.56
N SER A 78 -7.15 9.42 -10.43
CA SER A 78 -7.51 8.10 -9.90
C SER A 78 -7.89 8.18 -8.43
N GLU A 79 -7.18 9.01 -7.65
CA GLU A 79 -7.43 9.18 -6.24
C GLU A 79 -8.74 9.93 -5.94
N ARG A 80 -9.09 10.93 -6.74
CA ARG A 80 -10.41 11.61 -6.62
C ARG A 80 -11.57 10.68 -6.94
N LEU A 81 -11.43 9.83 -7.96
CA LEU A 81 -12.44 8.83 -8.28
C LEU A 81 -12.60 7.83 -7.13
N LEU A 82 -11.49 7.38 -6.56
CA LEU A 82 -11.49 6.46 -5.44
C LEU A 82 -12.06 7.12 -4.17
N GLU A 83 -11.74 8.38 -3.91
CA GLU A 83 -12.33 9.15 -2.83
C GLU A 83 -13.85 9.27 -3.00
N LEU A 84 -14.30 9.58 -4.20
CA LEU A 84 -15.72 9.63 -4.52
C LEU A 84 -16.39 8.26 -4.27
N GLN A 85 -15.77 7.18 -4.70
CA GLN A 85 -16.25 5.81 -4.44
C GLN A 85 -16.30 5.50 -2.94
N ASN A 86 -15.28 5.89 -2.18
CA ASN A 86 -15.24 5.70 -0.73
C ASN A 86 -16.27 6.55 0.02
N ARG A 87 -16.70 7.66 -0.55
CA ARG A 87 -17.76 8.52 0.03
C ARG A 87 -19.15 8.05 -0.35
N LEU A 88 -19.37 7.69 -1.61
CA LEU A 88 -20.69 7.29 -2.10
C LEU A 88 -21.01 5.83 -1.78
N GLY A 89 -20.04 4.94 -1.86
CA GLY A 89 -20.24 3.51 -1.62
C GLY A 89 -20.92 3.21 -0.27
N PRO A 90 -20.40 3.68 0.88
CA PRO A 90 -21.03 3.45 2.16
C PRO A 90 -22.45 4.01 2.26
N VAL A 91 -22.70 5.17 1.68
CA VAL A 91 -24.03 5.81 1.71
C VAL A 91 -25.03 5.05 0.85
N LEU A 92 -24.66 4.72 -0.40
CA LEU A 92 -25.56 4.12 -1.38
C LEU A 92 -25.75 2.62 -1.18
N LEU A 93 -24.70 1.91 -0.78
CA LEU A 93 -24.70 0.45 -0.70
C LEU A 93 -24.90 -0.08 0.72
N ALA A 94 -24.51 0.65 1.75
CA ALA A 94 -24.54 0.20 3.12
C ALA A 94 -25.36 1.11 4.07
N GLN A 95 -25.90 2.22 3.57
CA GLN A 95 -26.65 3.22 4.36
C GLN A 95 -25.89 3.66 5.62
N ARG A 96 -24.57 3.81 5.50
CA ARG A 96 -23.67 4.20 6.58
C ARG A 96 -22.90 5.46 6.23
N TRP A 97 -22.48 6.19 7.24
CA TRP A 97 -21.60 7.34 7.06
C TRP A 97 -20.24 6.90 6.53
N PRO A 98 -19.70 7.61 5.53
CA PRO A 98 -18.42 7.26 4.93
C PRO A 98 -17.26 7.52 5.91
N LEU A 99 -16.25 6.66 5.86
CA LEU A 99 -14.99 6.90 6.55
C LEU A 99 -14.22 8.02 5.85
N ARG A 100 -13.66 8.93 6.65
CA ARG A 100 -12.76 9.94 6.13
C ARG A 100 -11.51 9.31 5.56
N THR A 101 -11.23 9.58 4.29
CA THR A 101 -9.96 9.24 3.66
C THR A 101 -9.03 10.44 3.76
N MET A 102 -7.85 10.23 4.32
CA MET A 102 -6.79 11.24 4.42
C MET A 102 -5.66 10.86 3.48
N PHE A 103 -5.23 11.81 2.65
CA PHE A 103 -4.14 11.60 1.72
C PHE A 103 -2.82 12.03 2.34
N LEU A 104 -1.83 11.15 2.30
CA LEU A 104 -0.49 11.40 2.76
C LEU A 104 0.42 11.58 1.53
N LEU A 105 0.95 12.79 1.37
CA LEU A 105 1.90 13.06 0.29
C LEU A 105 3.25 12.41 0.58
N SER A 106 3.78 11.70 -0.40
CA SER A 106 5.12 11.16 -0.31
C SER A 106 6.16 12.28 -0.20
N PRO A 107 7.21 12.08 0.63
CA PRO A 107 8.37 12.95 0.61
C PRO A 107 8.92 13.12 -0.81
N PRO A 108 9.52 14.28 -1.15
CA PRO A 108 9.98 14.55 -2.52
C PRO A 108 10.86 13.45 -3.11
N GLU A 109 11.76 12.90 -2.30
CA GLU A 109 12.70 11.83 -2.65
C GLU A 109 12.03 10.50 -3.04
N LEU A 110 10.81 10.26 -2.57
CA LEU A 110 10.04 9.04 -2.86
C LEU A 110 8.97 9.23 -3.95
N ARG A 111 8.78 10.44 -4.47
CA ARG A 111 7.73 10.73 -5.46
C ARG A 111 7.92 10.01 -6.78
N GLU A 112 9.17 9.78 -7.15
CA GLU A 112 9.51 9.04 -8.37
C GLU A 112 9.44 7.53 -8.21
N LEU A 113 9.26 7.04 -6.98
CA LEU A 113 9.15 5.61 -6.72
C LEU A 113 7.82 5.08 -7.28
N SER A 114 7.92 4.08 -8.15
CA SER A 114 6.75 3.42 -8.72
C SER A 114 6.99 1.92 -8.84
N SER A 115 5.91 1.15 -8.87
CA SER A 115 5.99 -0.29 -9.09
C SER A 115 6.63 -0.65 -10.45
N THR A 116 6.57 0.26 -11.43
CA THR A 116 7.23 0.10 -12.71
C THR A 116 8.75 0.21 -12.55
N LYS A 117 9.25 1.20 -11.79
CA LYS A 117 10.70 1.33 -11.49
C LYS A 117 11.20 0.12 -10.69
N VAL A 118 10.45 -0.30 -9.68
CA VAL A 118 10.82 -1.49 -8.89
C VAL A 118 10.92 -2.72 -9.79
N ARG A 119 9.92 -2.96 -10.65
CA ARG A 119 9.98 -4.09 -11.60
C ARG A 119 11.14 -3.98 -12.56
N ALA A 120 11.41 -2.80 -13.11
CA ALA A 120 12.56 -2.61 -14.00
C ALA A 120 13.91 -2.93 -13.32
N LEU A 121 14.05 -2.66 -12.03
CA LEU A 121 15.24 -3.06 -11.25
C LEU A 121 15.28 -4.57 -11.00
N VAL A 122 14.14 -5.21 -10.82
CA VAL A 122 14.04 -6.65 -10.62
C VAL A 122 14.25 -7.42 -11.93
N ASP A 123 13.71 -6.91 -13.05
CA ASP A 123 13.84 -7.49 -14.39
C ASP A 123 15.24 -7.27 -15.01
N GLY A 124 16.08 -6.42 -14.38
CA GLY A 124 17.50 -6.29 -14.74
C GLY A 124 18.27 -7.59 -14.48
N ASP A 125 19.53 -7.61 -14.84
CA ASP A 125 20.40 -8.81 -14.73
C ASP A 125 20.67 -9.30 -13.28
N GLY A 126 19.89 -8.82 -12.30
CA GLY A 126 19.89 -9.29 -10.91
C GLY A 126 21.20 -9.07 -10.15
N GLY A 127 22.07 -8.24 -10.70
CA GLY A 127 23.37 -7.95 -10.12
C GLY A 127 23.31 -7.19 -8.79
N GLU A 128 24.42 -7.16 -8.09
CA GLU A 128 24.59 -6.50 -6.78
C GLU A 128 24.15 -5.02 -6.81
N GLU A 129 24.31 -4.35 -7.94
CA GLU A 129 23.93 -2.96 -8.15
C GLU A 129 22.40 -2.78 -8.15
N SER A 130 21.68 -3.69 -8.81
CA SER A 130 20.21 -3.70 -8.82
C SER A 130 19.64 -3.99 -7.44
N LEU A 131 20.24 -4.94 -6.71
CA LEU A 131 19.86 -5.23 -5.33
C LEU A 131 20.16 -4.07 -4.38
N ALA A 132 21.30 -3.40 -4.54
CA ALA A 132 21.65 -2.23 -3.73
C ALA A 132 20.69 -1.07 -3.99
N ALA A 133 20.35 -0.79 -5.26
CA ALA A 133 19.36 0.21 -5.64
C ALA A 133 17.97 -0.11 -5.07
N LEU A 134 17.56 -1.38 -5.15
CA LEU A 134 16.29 -1.83 -4.58
C LEU A 134 16.27 -1.72 -3.05
N ALA A 135 17.37 -2.08 -2.38
CA ALA A 135 17.54 -1.94 -0.93
C ALA A 135 17.44 -0.49 -0.47
N ALA A 136 17.99 0.45 -1.23
CA ALA A 136 17.84 1.88 -0.95
C ALA A 136 16.39 2.35 -1.07
N LEU A 137 15.62 1.77 -2.00
CA LEU A 137 14.21 2.11 -2.21
C LEU A 137 13.28 1.52 -1.14
N VAL A 138 13.51 0.26 -0.73
CA VAL A 138 12.64 -0.43 0.25
C VAL A 138 13.15 -0.32 1.69
N GLY A 139 14.27 0.35 1.90
CA GLY A 139 14.83 0.66 3.21
C GLY A 139 15.58 -0.50 3.88
N SER A 140 15.68 -1.67 3.23
CA SER A 140 16.41 -2.81 3.79
C SER A 140 16.84 -3.79 2.70
N ARG A 141 18.05 -4.36 2.87
CA ARG A 141 18.58 -5.35 1.94
C ARG A 141 17.75 -6.65 1.97
N ALA A 142 17.34 -7.09 3.14
CA ALA A 142 16.49 -8.29 3.29
C ALA A 142 15.15 -8.13 2.53
N ALA A 143 14.52 -6.96 2.64
CA ALA A 143 13.30 -6.67 1.88
C ALA A 143 13.56 -6.60 0.36
N ALA A 144 14.72 -6.11 -0.07
CA ALA A 144 15.11 -6.09 -1.49
C ALA A 144 15.29 -7.49 -2.06
N GLU A 145 15.95 -8.38 -1.33
CA GLU A 145 16.14 -9.80 -1.71
C GLU A 145 14.79 -10.53 -1.78
N GLU A 146 13.88 -10.27 -0.85
CA GLU A 146 12.54 -10.83 -0.86
C GLU A 146 11.72 -10.31 -2.06
N VAL A 147 11.75 -9.00 -2.34
CA VAL A 147 11.10 -8.39 -3.52
C VAL A 147 11.68 -8.97 -4.81
N HIS A 148 13.01 -9.10 -4.91
CA HIS A 148 13.66 -9.70 -6.07
C HIS A 148 13.24 -11.17 -6.25
N GLY A 149 13.19 -11.94 -5.17
CA GLY A 149 12.73 -13.34 -5.20
C GLY A 149 11.27 -13.50 -5.60
N LEU A 150 10.41 -12.51 -5.31
CA LEU A 150 8.99 -12.53 -5.66
C LEU A 150 8.71 -12.17 -7.13
N TYR A 151 9.46 -11.26 -7.70
CA TYR A 151 9.19 -10.64 -9.01
C TYR A 151 10.28 -10.94 -10.06
N GLY A 152 11.49 -11.32 -9.64
CA GLY A 152 12.58 -11.77 -10.52
C GLY A 152 12.28 -13.18 -11.04
N ARG A 153 12.06 -13.32 -12.34
CA ARG A 153 11.88 -14.61 -13.04
C ARG A 153 12.81 -14.67 -14.21
#